data_2fe36f2867b0500e972763dfbbdc4845
#
_entry.id   2fe36f2867b0500e972763dfbbdc4845
#
_cell.length_a   1.000
_cell.length_b   1.000
_cell.length_c   1.000
_cell.angle_alpha   90.00
_cell.angle_beta   90.00
_cell.angle_gamma   90.00
#
_symmetry.space_group_name_H-M   'P 1'
#
loop_
_entity.id
_entity.type
_entity.pdbx_description
1 polymer ?
#
loop_
_entity_poly.entity_id
_entity_poly.type
_entity_poly.pdbx_seq_one_letter_code
_entity_poly.pdbx_strand_id
1 'polypeptide(L)' 'MSELMEILEELRPDVDFENETGLIANGILDSFDIVSLVTALNDAYDIEIKPNDLVPENFNSAAAILALVEKLQDE' A
#
# COMPACT_ATOMS: atom_id res chain seq x y z
N MET A 1 -7.43 9.22 2.51
CA MET A 1 -6.86 8.23 3.44
C MET A 1 -7.87 7.15 3.86
N SER A 2 -9.16 7.49 4.06
CA SER A 2 -10.13 6.50 4.52
C SER A 2 -10.36 5.35 3.54
N GLU A 3 -10.41 5.62 2.25
CA GLU A 3 -10.56 4.55 1.26
C GLU A 3 -9.34 3.63 1.25
N LEU A 4 -8.15 4.22 1.35
CA LEU A 4 -6.92 3.44 1.43
C LEU A 4 -6.91 2.57 2.68
N MET A 5 -7.31 3.12 3.82
CA MET A 5 -7.36 2.36 5.07
C MET A 5 -8.35 1.19 4.96
N GLU A 6 -9.48 1.39 4.31
CA GLU A 6 -10.44 0.31 4.08
C GLU A 6 -9.82 -0.82 3.26
N ILE A 7 -9.09 -0.48 2.22
CA ILE A 7 -8.41 -1.46 1.37
C ILE A 7 -7.39 -2.24 2.19
N LEU A 8 -6.59 -1.54 2.98
CA LEU A 8 -5.56 -2.17 3.79
C LEU A 8 -6.17 -3.08 4.86
N GLU A 9 -7.23 -2.64 5.50
CA GLU A 9 -7.90 -3.40 6.55
C GLU A 9 -8.61 -4.65 5.99
N GLU A 10 -9.11 -4.58 4.79
CA GLU A 10 -9.68 -5.75 4.13
C GLU A 10 -8.61 -6.78 3.79
N LEU A 11 -7.44 -6.30 3.40
CA LEU A 11 -6.31 -7.17 3.07
C LEU A 11 -5.76 -7.85 4.31
N ARG A 12 -5.54 -7.10 5.38
CA ARG A 12 -4.99 -7.61 6.64
C ARG A 12 -5.69 -6.95 7.83
N PRO A 13 -6.84 -7.48 8.24
CA PRO A 13 -7.60 -6.88 9.34
C PRO A 13 -6.90 -6.93 10.70
N ASP A 14 -5.86 -7.74 10.82
CA ASP A 14 -5.11 -7.91 12.07
C ASP A 14 -3.98 -6.89 12.23
N VAL A 15 -3.77 -6.01 11.25
CA VAL A 15 -2.66 -5.04 11.26
C VAL A 15 -3.18 -3.65 11.58
N ASP A 16 -2.45 -2.94 12.45
CA ASP A 16 -2.76 -1.55 12.80
C ASP A 16 -2.04 -0.60 11.84
N PHE A 17 -2.64 -0.39 10.67
CA PHE A 17 -2.02 0.42 9.63
C PHE A 17 -1.86 1.89 10.01
N GLU A 18 -2.64 2.39 10.95
CA GLU A 18 -2.53 3.79 11.38
C GLU A 18 -1.20 4.07 12.06
N ASN A 19 -0.72 3.11 12.85
CA ASN A 19 0.46 3.31 13.68
C ASN A 19 1.70 2.58 13.18
N GLU A 20 1.53 1.63 12.27
CA GLU A 20 2.66 0.82 11.82
C GLU A 20 3.44 1.55 10.73
N THR A 21 4.74 1.69 10.92
CA THR A 21 5.63 2.34 9.97
C THR A 21 6.71 1.41 9.40
N GLY A 22 6.63 0.13 9.73
CA GLY A 22 7.57 -0.87 9.25
C GLY A 22 6.90 -2.06 8.62
N LEU A 23 5.86 -1.83 7.80
CA LEU A 23 5.08 -2.90 7.19
C LEU A 23 5.95 -3.90 6.43
N ILE A 24 6.95 -3.41 5.72
CA ILE A 24 7.87 -4.26 4.96
C ILE A 24 9.08 -4.62 5.81
N ALA A 25 9.67 -3.63 6.49
CA ALA A 25 10.88 -3.83 7.27
C ALA A 25 10.68 -4.85 8.39
N ASN A 26 9.50 -4.86 9.01
CA ASN A 26 9.17 -5.78 10.09
C ASN A 26 8.53 -7.09 9.62
N GLY A 27 8.39 -7.26 8.30
CA GLY A 27 7.84 -8.49 7.73
C GLY A 27 6.34 -8.67 7.94
N ILE A 28 5.61 -7.58 8.18
CA ILE A 28 4.16 -7.63 8.38
C ILE A 28 3.45 -7.96 7.07
N LEU A 29 3.89 -7.33 5.98
CA LEU A 29 3.42 -7.63 4.64
C LEU A 29 4.49 -8.40 3.88
N ASP A 30 4.11 -9.50 3.24
CA ASP A 30 5.02 -10.27 2.39
C ASP A 30 4.76 -9.93 0.92
N SER A 31 5.49 -10.60 0.01
CA SER A 31 5.36 -10.30 -1.42
C SER A 31 3.97 -10.65 -1.95
N PHE A 32 3.32 -11.66 -1.40
CA PHE A 32 1.96 -12.01 -1.79
C PHE A 32 0.98 -10.88 -1.41
N ASP A 33 1.13 -10.34 -0.20
CA ASP A 33 0.31 -9.22 0.26
C ASP A 33 0.52 -8.00 -0.61
N ILE A 34 1.76 -7.74 -1.01
CA ILE A 34 2.09 -6.60 -1.88
C ILE A 34 1.41 -6.75 -3.24
N VAL A 35 1.44 -7.93 -3.83
CA VAL A 35 0.78 -8.17 -5.12
C VAL A 35 -0.72 -7.92 -5.02
N SER A 36 -1.36 -8.43 -3.95
CA SER A 36 -2.78 -8.23 -3.72
C SER A 36 -3.09 -6.75 -3.53
N LEU A 37 -2.27 -6.04 -2.76
CA LEU A 37 -2.43 -4.61 -2.50
C LEU A 37 -2.30 -3.81 -3.79
N VAL A 38 -1.28 -4.10 -4.59
CA VAL A 38 -1.06 -3.41 -5.87
C VAL A 38 -2.27 -3.55 -6.77
N THR A 39 -2.81 -4.75 -6.89
CA THR A 39 -3.99 -5.01 -7.70
C THR A 39 -5.18 -4.18 -7.20
N ALA A 40 -5.41 -4.18 -5.89
CA ALA A 40 -6.52 -3.43 -5.29
C ALA A 40 -6.37 -1.92 -5.50
N LEU A 41 -5.15 -1.40 -5.34
CA LEU A 41 -4.90 0.03 -5.51
C LEU A 41 -5.04 0.48 -6.96
N ASN A 42 -4.52 -0.32 -7.89
CA ASN A 42 -4.66 -0.01 -9.31
C ASN A 42 -6.13 0.08 -9.71
N ASP A 43 -6.93 -0.84 -9.20
CA ASP A 43 -8.35 -0.87 -9.51
C ASP A 43 -9.12 0.27 -8.83
N ALA A 44 -8.85 0.51 -7.56
CA ALA A 44 -9.59 1.50 -6.77
C ALA A 44 -9.29 2.94 -7.18
N TYR A 45 -8.05 3.22 -7.55
CA TYR A 45 -7.61 4.59 -7.87
C TYR A 45 -7.35 4.82 -9.35
N ASP A 46 -7.57 3.81 -10.18
CA ASP A 46 -7.33 3.88 -11.61
C ASP A 46 -5.90 4.34 -11.91
N ILE A 47 -4.93 3.71 -11.26
CA ILE A 47 -3.51 4.00 -11.42
C ILE A 47 -2.80 2.74 -11.86
N GLU A 48 -1.52 2.87 -12.24
CA GLU A 48 -0.69 1.72 -12.58
C GLU A 48 0.60 1.79 -11.77
N ILE A 49 0.68 0.93 -10.74
CA ILE A 49 1.90 0.77 -9.95
C ILE A 49 2.83 -0.14 -10.74
N LYS A 50 4.02 0.35 -11.04
CA LYS A 50 5.01 -0.35 -11.87
C LYS A 50 6.02 -1.09 -11.01
N PRO A 51 6.74 -2.07 -11.56
CA PRO A 51 7.78 -2.79 -10.80
C PRO A 51 8.80 -1.86 -10.14
N ASN A 52 9.12 -0.74 -10.77
CA ASN A 52 10.06 0.23 -10.22
C ASN A 52 9.54 0.91 -8.95
N ASP A 53 8.23 0.89 -8.75
CA ASP A 53 7.61 1.50 -7.58
C ASP A 53 7.52 0.51 -6.40
N LEU A 54 7.84 -0.76 -6.64
CA LEU A 54 7.74 -1.81 -5.63
C LEU A 54 9.01 -1.86 -4.76
N VAL A 55 9.24 -0.78 -4.02
CA VAL A 55 10.37 -0.68 -3.11
C VAL A 55 9.84 -0.57 -1.69
N PRO A 56 10.57 -1.08 -0.68
CA PRO A 56 10.07 -1.07 0.71
C PRO A 56 9.68 0.31 1.20
N GLU A 57 10.40 1.35 0.78
CA GLU A 57 10.12 2.73 1.20
C GLU A 57 8.72 3.18 0.85
N ASN A 58 8.17 2.67 -0.25
CA ASN A 58 6.84 3.07 -0.71
C ASN A 58 5.72 2.32 0.00
N PHE A 59 6.03 1.23 0.68
CA PHE A 59 5.02 0.35 1.27
C PHE A 59 5.19 0.11 2.77
N ASN A 60 6.11 0.84 3.43
CA ASN A 60 6.37 0.64 4.85
C ASN A 60 5.27 1.19 5.76
N SER A 61 4.46 2.10 5.28
CA SER A 61 3.38 2.67 6.08
C SER A 61 2.22 3.06 5.19
N ALA A 62 1.05 3.25 5.81
CA ALA A 62 -0.12 3.73 5.08
C ALA A 62 0.15 5.10 4.46
N ALA A 63 0.86 5.97 5.19
CA ALA A 63 1.23 7.30 4.68
C ALA A 63 2.12 7.21 3.45
N ALA A 64 3.08 6.28 3.44
CA ALA A 64 3.95 6.09 2.29
C ALA A 64 3.16 5.57 1.08
N ILE A 65 2.25 4.64 1.32
CA ILE A 65 1.40 4.10 0.26
C ILE A 65 0.50 5.19 -0.32
N LEU A 66 -0.06 6.02 0.54
CA LEU A 66 -0.89 7.15 0.09
C LEU A 66 -0.10 8.11 -0.77
N ALA A 67 1.14 8.42 -0.36
CA ALA A 67 2.02 9.30 -1.14
C ALA A 67 2.29 8.74 -2.53
N LEU A 68 2.51 7.43 -2.62
CA LEU A 68 2.72 6.76 -3.91
C LEU A 68 1.46 6.87 -4.78
N VAL A 69 0.29 6.61 -4.20
CA VAL A 69 -0.98 6.71 -4.92
C VAL A 69 -1.17 8.12 -5.47
N GLU A 70 -0.95 9.13 -4.65
CA GLU A 70 -1.12 10.53 -5.05
C GLU A 70 -0.15 10.92 -6.16
N LYS A 71 1.08 10.44 -6.08
CA LYS A 71 2.09 10.68 -7.12
C LYS A 71 1.63 10.11 -8.46
N LEU A 72 1.12 8.89 -8.44
CA LEU A 72 0.68 8.23 -9.67
C LEU A 72 -0.60 8.85 -10.24
N GLN A 73 -1.46 9.38 -9.38
CA GLN A 73 -2.65 10.09 -9.82
C GLN A 73 -2.31 11.40 -10.56
N ASP A 74 -1.19 12.00 -10.23
CA ASP A 74 -0.72 13.24 -10.85
C ASP A 74 0.04 13.05 -12.15
N GLU A 75 0.34 11.82 -12.51
CA GLU A 75 1.09 11.53 -13.74
C GLU A 75 0.26 11.52 -15.02
#